data_62219196be358e5143e3fd868a41836b
#
_entry.id   62219196be358e5143e3fd868a41836b
#
_cell.length_a   1.000
_cell.length_b   1.000
_cell.length_c   1.000
_cell.angle_alpha   90.00
_cell.angle_beta   90.00
_cell.angle_gamma   90.00
#
_symmetry.space_group_name_H-M   'P 1'
#
loop_
_entity.id
_entity.type
_entity.pdbx_description
1 polymer ?
#
loop_
_entity_poly.entity_id
_entity_poly.type
_entity_poly.pdbx_seq_one_letter_code
_entity_poly.pdbx_strand_id
1 'polypeptide(L)'
;MNRKILFKAKRIDNGEWVEGYYFYAGSKHMILNFTEKNCELYHNMYEVQADTICQYTGLNDKYGNKIWENDIVTVPGDEEPCLIVWDEYCARWGMTQYGSYMYDFDNFDGVEVEVLGNIFDNPEFLEGGEEEC
;
A
#
# COMPACT_ATOMS: atom_id res chain seq x y z
N MET A 1 10.11 -18.80 5.38
CA MET A 1 9.19 -17.90 4.66
C MET A 1 9.99 -16.87 3.87
N ASN A 2 9.79 -16.82 2.57
CA ASN A 2 10.58 -15.95 1.70
C ASN A 2 9.96 -14.59 1.40
N ARG A 3 8.70 -14.39 1.74
CA ARG A 3 8.07 -13.10 1.50
C ARG A 3 7.87 -12.36 2.81
N LYS A 4 7.99 -11.07 2.70
CA LYS A 4 7.84 -10.17 3.82
C LYS A 4 6.37 -9.82 4.01
N ILE A 5 5.86 -9.97 5.22
CA ILE A 5 4.49 -9.59 5.55
C ILE A 5 4.56 -8.34 6.39
N LEU A 6 4.24 -7.21 5.78
CA LEU A 6 4.31 -5.90 6.41
C LEU A 6 3.03 -5.13 6.17
N PHE A 7 2.77 -4.21 7.08
CA PHE A 7 1.65 -3.29 6.98
C PHE A 7 2.15 -1.87 7.18
N LYS A 8 1.39 -0.90 6.69
CA LYS A 8 1.59 0.50 7.05
C LYS A 8 0.24 1.12 7.31
N ALA A 9 0.23 2.19 8.09
CA ALA A 9 -0.99 2.93 8.38
C ALA A 9 -0.61 4.31 8.89
N LYS A 10 -1.59 5.23 8.91
CA LYS A 10 -1.36 6.56 9.46
C LYS A 10 -1.60 6.57 10.95
N ARG A 11 -0.70 7.18 11.69
CA ARG A 11 -0.82 7.33 13.14
C ARG A 11 -2.01 8.22 13.47
N ILE A 12 -2.70 7.90 14.55
CA ILE A 12 -3.83 8.70 15.00
C ILE A 12 -3.38 10.08 15.49
N ASP A 13 -2.21 10.13 16.14
CA ASP A 13 -1.76 11.36 16.80
C ASP A 13 -1.22 12.43 15.85
N ASN A 14 -0.56 12.04 14.75
CA ASN A 14 0.05 13.04 13.86
C ASN A 14 -0.20 12.81 12.37
N GLY A 15 -0.88 11.73 12.01
CA GLY A 15 -1.19 11.45 10.61
C GLY A 15 -0.03 10.96 9.76
N GLU A 16 1.12 10.71 10.37
CA GLU A 16 2.29 10.22 9.63
C GLU A 16 2.20 8.71 9.41
N TRP A 17 2.75 8.25 8.29
CA TRP A 17 2.80 6.82 7.98
C TRP A 17 3.81 6.11 8.86
N VAL A 18 3.45 4.92 9.35
CA VAL A 18 4.37 4.03 10.04
C VAL A 18 4.25 2.65 9.43
N GLU A 19 5.36 1.93 9.33
CA GLU A 19 5.43 0.57 8.80
C GLU A 19 5.79 -0.41 9.90
N GLY A 20 5.23 -1.62 9.82
CA GLY A 20 5.57 -2.67 10.77
C GLY A 20 4.57 -3.80 10.74
N TYR A 21 4.36 -4.40 11.90
CA TYR A 21 3.45 -5.52 12.06
C TYR A 21 2.15 -5.03 12.65
N TYR A 22 1.06 -5.41 12.02
CA TYR A 22 -0.27 -4.97 12.44
C TYR A 22 -0.83 -5.94 13.47
N PHE A 23 -1.47 -5.39 14.52
CA PHE A 23 -2.28 -6.18 15.43
C PHE A 23 -3.43 -5.36 15.96
N TYR A 24 -4.44 -6.05 16.45
CA TYR A 24 -5.64 -5.45 17.04
C TYR A 24 -5.75 -5.93 18.47
N ALA A 25 -5.75 -5.01 19.41
CA ALA A 25 -5.84 -5.35 20.83
C ALA A 25 -6.42 -4.16 21.61
N GLY A 26 -7.21 -4.45 22.63
CA GLY A 26 -7.79 -3.41 23.46
C GLY A 26 -8.68 -2.45 22.68
N SER A 27 -9.35 -2.95 21.64
CA SER A 27 -10.22 -2.16 20.76
C SER A 27 -9.45 -1.12 19.95
N LYS A 28 -8.14 -1.33 19.75
CA LYS A 28 -7.29 -0.42 19.01
C LYS A 28 -6.54 -1.15 17.91
N HIS A 29 -6.37 -0.45 16.79
CA HIS A 29 -5.55 -0.93 15.68
C HIS A 29 -4.14 -0.38 15.88
N MET A 30 -3.15 -1.28 15.84
CA MET A 30 -1.79 -0.94 16.23
C MET A 30 -0.79 -1.39 15.19
N ILE A 31 0.29 -0.63 15.06
CA ILE A 31 1.47 -1.04 14.29
C ILE A 31 2.65 -1.14 15.26
N LEU A 32 3.34 -2.25 15.22
CA LEU A 32 4.55 -2.51 16.01
C LEU A 32 5.75 -2.49 15.07
N ASN A 33 6.74 -1.67 15.37
CA ASN A 33 7.99 -1.73 14.63
C ASN A 33 9.18 -1.74 15.58
N PHE A 34 10.34 -2.08 15.02
CA PHE A 34 11.56 -2.21 15.79
C PHE A 34 12.62 -1.25 15.26
N THR A 35 13.38 -0.69 16.19
CA THR A 35 14.51 0.19 15.86
C THR A 35 15.74 -0.35 16.56
N GLU A 36 16.84 -0.43 15.84
CA GLU A 36 18.12 -0.83 16.43
C GLU A 36 18.98 0.40 16.66
N LYS A 37 19.47 0.55 17.86
CA LYS A 37 20.31 1.69 18.22
C LYS A 37 21.33 1.25 19.24
N ASN A 38 22.62 1.50 18.98
CA ASN A 38 23.72 1.13 19.87
C ASN A 38 23.73 -0.36 20.22
N CYS A 39 23.41 -1.20 19.19
CA CYS A 39 23.35 -2.66 19.34
C CYS A 39 22.23 -3.13 20.27
N GLU A 40 21.27 -2.28 20.57
CA GLU A 40 20.08 -2.65 21.32
C GLU A 40 18.86 -2.53 20.45
N LEU A 41 17.90 -3.45 20.66
CA LEU A 41 16.66 -3.48 19.90
C LEU A 41 15.56 -2.83 20.71
N TYR A 42 14.96 -1.80 20.16
CA TYR A 42 13.82 -1.11 20.76
C TYR A 42 12.58 -1.39 19.96
N HIS A 43 11.47 -1.54 20.62
CA HIS A 43 10.19 -1.67 19.93
C HIS A 43 9.35 -0.41 20.13
N ASN A 44 8.56 -0.10 19.12
CA ASN A 44 7.68 1.06 19.14
C ASN A 44 6.29 0.61 18.72
N MET A 45 5.27 1.09 19.43
CA MET A 45 3.88 0.77 19.11
C MET A 45 3.11 2.05 18.86
N TYR A 46 2.34 2.07 17.79
CA TYR A 46 1.57 3.25 17.41
C TYR A 46 0.13 2.86 17.18
N GLU A 47 -0.77 3.64 17.75
CA GLU A 47 -2.18 3.50 17.41
C GLU A 47 -2.41 4.15 16.07
N VAL A 48 -3.13 3.47 15.17
CA VAL A 48 -3.27 3.91 13.78
C VAL A 48 -4.73 4.01 13.37
N GLN A 49 -4.97 4.77 12.30
CA GLN A 49 -6.29 4.94 11.73
C GLN A 49 -6.66 3.69 10.94
N ALA A 50 -7.76 3.04 11.34
CA ALA A 50 -8.14 1.75 10.78
C ALA A 50 -8.32 1.76 9.26
N ASP A 51 -8.88 2.84 8.73
CA ASP A 51 -9.18 2.94 7.31
C ASP A 51 -7.94 3.20 6.45
N THR A 52 -6.79 3.44 7.07
CA THR A 52 -5.54 3.67 6.34
C THR A 52 -4.61 2.45 6.34
N ILE A 53 -5.02 1.34 6.94
CA ILE A 53 -4.17 0.15 7.04
C ILE A 53 -4.02 -0.49 5.66
N CYS A 54 -2.77 -0.61 5.22
CA CYS A 54 -2.44 -1.17 3.91
C CYS A 54 -1.42 -2.29 4.08
N GLN A 55 -1.62 -3.37 3.35
CA GLN A 55 -0.67 -4.48 3.36
C GLN A 55 0.34 -4.32 2.23
N TYR A 56 1.59 -4.68 2.50
CA TYR A 56 2.63 -4.73 1.47
C TYR A 56 2.32 -5.89 0.54
N THR A 57 2.34 -5.62 -0.78
CA THR A 57 2.04 -6.65 -1.78
C THR A 57 3.12 -7.71 -1.89
N GLY A 58 4.33 -7.43 -1.40
CA GLY A 58 5.48 -8.30 -1.57
C GLY A 58 6.32 -7.95 -2.78
N LEU A 59 5.89 -6.97 -3.56
CA LEU A 59 6.57 -6.56 -4.78
C LEU A 59 7.00 -5.11 -4.70
N ASN A 60 8.06 -4.78 -5.43
CA ASN A 60 8.57 -3.42 -5.50
C ASN A 60 8.43 -2.90 -6.92
N ASP A 61 8.34 -1.59 -7.06
CA ASP A 61 8.23 -0.97 -8.38
C ASP A 61 9.61 -0.91 -9.06
N LYS A 62 9.66 -0.33 -10.26
CA LYS A 62 10.89 -0.29 -11.05
C LYS A 62 12.03 0.50 -10.40
N TYR A 63 11.72 1.32 -9.40
CA TYR A 63 12.73 2.09 -8.67
C TYR A 63 13.04 1.50 -7.30
N GLY A 64 12.50 0.33 -6.98
CA GLY A 64 12.75 -0.32 -5.70
C GLY A 64 11.83 0.11 -4.58
N ASN A 65 10.79 0.90 -4.87
CA ASN A 65 9.81 1.31 -3.86
C ASN A 65 8.82 0.19 -3.60
N LYS A 66 8.50 -0.05 -2.34
CA LYS A 66 7.49 -1.04 -1.99
C LYS A 66 6.14 -0.65 -2.58
N ILE A 67 5.42 -1.65 -3.08
CA ILE A 67 4.06 -1.44 -3.59
C ILE A 67 3.08 -1.93 -2.54
N TRP A 68 2.21 -1.02 -2.09
CA TRP A 68 1.24 -1.27 -1.03
C TRP A 68 -0.18 -1.30 -1.56
N GLU A 69 -1.05 -1.97 -0.83
CA GLU A 69 -2.49 -1.87 -1.06
C GLU A 69 -2.89 -0.40 -1.09
N ASN A 70 -3.77 -0.02 -2.02
CA ASN A 70 -4.25 1.35 -2.21
C ASN A 70 -3.21 2.31 -2.80
N ASP A 71 -2.08 1.81 -3.29
CA ASP A 71 -1.16 2.63 -4.05
C ASP A 71 -1.71 2.91 -5.44
N ILE A 72 -1.32 4.04 -5.99
CA ILE A 72 -1.67 4.47 -7.34
C ILE A 72 -0.42 4.31 -8.19
N VAL A 73 -0.50 3.54 -9.26
CA VAL A 73 0.67 3.19 -10.07
C VAL A 73 0.41 3.44 -11.55
N THR A 74 1.49 3.64 -12.31
CA THR A 74 1.42 3.65 -13.78
C THR A 74 1.78 2.26 -14.29
N VAL A 75 1.14 1.85 -15.39
CA VAL A 75 1.39 0.57 -16.05
C VAL A 75 1.97 0.87 -17.43
N PRO A 76 3.01 0.14 -17.86
CA PRO A 76 3.61 0.39 -19.18
C PRO A 76 2.57 0.33 -20.30
N GLY A 77 2.55 1.36 -21.13
CA GLY A 77 1.64 1.42 -22.26
C GLY A 77 0.25 1.92 -21.93
N ASP A 78 -0.01 2.23 -20.67
CA ASP A 78 -1.32 2.73 -20.24
C ASP A 78 -1.16 4.15 -19.71
N GLU A 79 -1.91 5.09 -20.26
CA GLU A 79 -1.81 6.48 -19.85
C GLU A 79 -2.54 6.77 -18.55
N GLU A 80 -3.52 5.94 -18.21
CA GLU A 80 -4.31 6.16 -17.00
C GLU A 80 -3.73 5.37 -15.84
N PRO A 81 -3.67 5.97 -14.65
CA PRO A 81 -3.13 5.27 -13.49
C PRO A 81 -4.09 4.20 -12.98
N CYS A 82 -3.51 3.23 -12.30
CA CYS A 82 -4.25 2.12 -11.72
C CYS A 82 -4.13 2.13 -10.21
N LEU A 83 -5.14 1.57 -9.55
CA LEU A 83 -5.17 1.43 -8.10
C LEU A 83 -4.88 -0.02 -7.73
N ILE A 84 -3.98 -0.23 -6.79
CA ILE A 84 -3.64 -1.57 -6.29
C ILE A 84 -4.72 -2.01 -5.30
N VAL A 85 -5.34 -3.17 -5.57
CA VAL A 85 -6.42 -3.69 -4.73
C VAL A 85 -6.20 -5.16 -4.43
N TRP A 86 -6.82 -5.64 -3.36
CA TRP A 86 -6.88 -7.07 -3.05
C TRP A 86 -8.15 -7.64 -3.68
N ASP A 87 -7.97 -8.65 -4.52
CA ASP A 87 -9.08 -9.36 -5.17
C ASP A 87 -9.50 -10.53 -4.28
N GLU A 88 -10.60 -10.38 -3.59
CA GLU A 88 -11.09 -11.39 -2.65
C GLU A 88 -11.54 -12.67 -3.34
N TYR A 89 -11.99 -12.58 -4.56
CA TYR A 89 -12.48 -13.77 -5.28
C TYR A 89 -11.35 -14.69 -5.68
N CYS A 90 -10.23 -14.12 -6.11
CA CYS A 90 -9.09 -14.90 -6.59
C CYS A 90 -7.95 -14.94 -5.57
N ALA A 91 -8.11 -14.27 -4.43
CA ALA A 91 -7.10 -14.21 -3.36
C ALA A 91 -5.74 -13.75 -3.90
N ARG A 92 -5.75 -12.63 -4.62
CA ARG A 92 -4.53 -12.09 -5.21
C ARG A 92 -4.59 -10.58 -5.32
N TRP A 93 -3.42 -9.97 -5.51
CA TRP A 93 -3.35 -8.53 -5.78
C TRP A 93 -3.67 -8.26 -7.23
N GLY A 94 -4.32 -7.13 -7.48
CA GLY A 94 -4.67 -6.71 -8.83
C GLY A 94 -4.67 -5.21 -8.95
N MET A 95 -4.96 -4.74 -10.15
CA MET A 95 -4.99 -3.31 -10.46
C MET A 95 -6.31 -2.96 -11.12
N THR A 96 -6.93 -1.88 -10.63
CA THR A 96 -8.19 -1.39 -11.19
C THR A 96 -8.03 0.00 -11.75
N GLN A 97 -8.88 0.32 -12.73
CA GLN A 97 -8.96 1.65 -13.32
C GLN A 97 -10.41 2.07 -13.30
N TYR A 98 -10.72 3.20 -12.64
CA TYR A 98 -12.09 3.70 -12.52
C TYR A 98 -13.06 2.64 -11.97
N GLY A 99 -12.56 1.82 -11.06
CA GLY A 99 -13.40 0.79 -10.45
C GLY A 99 -13.51 -0.51 -11.23
N SER A 100 -12.95 -0.56 -12.43
CA SER A 100 -12.96 -1.77 -13.25
C SER A 100 -11.64 -2.50 -13.14
N TYR A 101 -11.72 -3.82 -12.97
CA TYR A 101 -10.52 -4.65 -12.85
C TYR A 101 -9.82 -4.75 -14.20
N MET A 102 -8.58 -4.34 -14.25
CA MET A 102 -7.82 -4.28 -15.51
C MET A 102 -6.72 -5.32 -15.62
N TYR A 103 -5.95 -5.50 -14.56
CA TYR A 103 -4.74 -6.32 -14.64
C TYR A 103 -4.56 -7.16 -13.39
N ASP A 104 -4.02 -8.36 -13.59
CA ASP A 104 -3.47 -9.16 -12.50
C ASP A 104 -2.05 -8.71 -12.25
N PHE A 105 -1.64 -8.68 -11.01
CA PHE A 105 -0.28 -8.29 -10.67
C PHE A 105 0.74 -9.27 -11.23
N ASP A 106 0.35 -10.52 -11.42
CA ASP A 106 1.24 -11.55 -11.96
C ASP A 106 1.76 -11.20 -13.36
N ASN A 107 1.02 -10.40 -14.11
CA ASN A 107 1.40 -10.06 -15.47
C ASN A 107 2.59 -9.12 -15.55
N PHE A 108 2.89 -8.44 -14.45
CA PHE A 108 3.93 -7.40 -14.47
C PHE A 108 5.03 -7.61 -13.47
N ASP A 109 4.90 -8.58 -12.56
CA ASP A 109 5.86 -8.86 -11.49
C ASP A 109 6.19 -7.64 -10.63
N GLY A 110 5.46 -6.55 -10.81
CA GLY A 110 5.68 -5.30 -10.10
C GLY A 110 6.85 -4.46 -10.61
N VAL A 111 7.80 -5.07 -11.30
CA VAL A 111 9.04 -4.36 -11.67
C VAL A 111 8.87 -3.31 -12.77
N GLU A 112 7.80 -3.41 -13.54
CA GLU A 112 7.58 -2.48 -14.65
C GLU A 112 6.62 -1.35 -14.32
N VAL A 113 6.02 -1.38 -13.15
CA VAL A 113 5.12 -0.30 -12.73
C VAL A 113 5.89 0.74 -11.92
N GLU A 114 5.31 1.92 -11.81
CA GLU A 114 5.88 3.00 -11.00
C GLU A 114 4.83 3.50 -10.03
N VAL A 115 5.17 3.57 -8.74
CA VAL A 115 4.28 4.10 -7.72
C VAL A 115 4.26 5.62 -7.83
N LEU A 116 3.08 6.21 -7.99
CA LEU A 116 2.88 7.65 -8.06
C LEU A 116 2.49 8.24 -6.72
N GLY A 117 1.75 7.47 -5.92
CA GLY A 117 1.22 7.92 -4.65
C GLY A 117 0.23 6.91 -4.14
N ASN A 118 -0.75 7.37 -3.36
CA ASN A 118 -1.79 6.50 -2.81
C ASN A 118 -3.11 7.26 -2.70
N ILE A 119 -4.20 6.54 -2.45
CA ILE A 119 -5.53 7.18 -2.44
C ILE A 119 -5.74 8.12 -1.26
N PHE A 120 -4.96 7.99 -0.20
CA PHE A 120 -5.13 8.83 0.99
C PHE A 120 -4.44 10.19 0.84
N ASP A 121 -3.26 10.19 0.24
CA ASP A 121 -2.47 11.40 0.08
C ASP A 121 -2.64 12.05 -1.29
N ASN A 122 -2.99 11.26 -2.30
CA ASN A 122 -3.02 11.71 -3.70
C ASN A 122 -4.29 11.28 -4.44
N PRO A 123 -5.48 11.49 -3.87
CA PRO A 123 -6.71 11.04 -4.54
C PRO A 123 -6.93 11.72 -5.89
N GLU A 124 -6.36 12.91 -6.09
CA GLU A 124 -6.52 13.65 -7.34
C GLU A 124 -5.95 12.90 -8.54
N PHE A 125 -5.02 11.97 -8.33
CA PHE A 125 -4.45 11.19 -9.43
C PHE A 125 -5.48 10.28 -10.10
N LEU A 126 -6.52 9.90 -9.39
CA LEU A 126 -7.58 9.04 -9.91
C LEU A 126 -8.78 9.81 -10.43
N GLU A 127 -8.84 11.10 -10.18
CA GLU A 127 -10.00 11.91 -10.53
C GLU A 127 -9.95 12.50 -11.93
N GLY A 128 -8.78 12.48 -12.56
CA GLY A 128 -8.58 13.14 -13.84
C GLY A 128 -9.54 12.69 -14.93
N GLY A 129 -9.85 11.39 -14.99
CA GLY A 129 -10.76 10.86 -15.99
C GLY A 129 -12.21 11.19 -15.73
N GLU A 130 -12.55 11.41 -14.48
CA GLU A 130 -13.94 11.66 -14.08
C GLU A 130 -14.37 13.09 -14.31
N GLU A 131 -13.44 14.01 -14.31
CA GLU A 131 -13.75 15.43 -14.48
C GLU A 131 -14.25 15.76 -15.89
N GLU A 132 -14.02 14.85 -16.79
CA GLU A 132 -14.44 15.02 -18.19
C GLU A 132 -15.95 14.84 -18.36
N CYS A 133 -16.59 14.30 -17.40
CA CYS A 133 -18.02 13.99 -17.45
C CYS A 133 -18.94 15.18 -17.37
#